data_dfeab81c9095943ecaad67f0e88d98ef
#
_entry.id   dfeab81c9095943ecaad67f0e88d98ef
#
_cell.length_a   1.000
_cell.length_b   1.000
_cell.length_c   1.000
_cell.angle_alpha   90.00
_cell.angle_beta   90.00
_cell.angle_gamma   90.00
#
_symmetry.space_group_name_H-M   'P 1'
#
loop_
_entity.id
_entity.type
_entity.pdbx_description
1 polymer ?
#
loop_
_entity_poly.entity_id
_entity_poly.type
_entity_poly.pdbx_seq_one_letter_code
_entity_poly.pdbx_strand_id
1 'polypeptide(L)'
;MKKIIYPAKENWAEILQRPVLNMETLRGTVCEVLDRVKMEGDKAVIEYEERFDKVKLDSLAITETEMREAEKNVPIELKVAILLAQRNIYTFHKKQKFEGKKVETMEGVTCWQKAVGIEKVGLYIPGGTAPLFSTVLMLAVPAKIAGCKEIVLCTPPDKEGKIHPAILYAAQVAGVSKIFKAGGVQAIGAMAYGTESIPKVYKIFGPGNQYVMAAKQQVSLHDVAIDMPAGPSEVEVIADETANPAVVAADLLSQAEHGVDSQVVLVTTSEKLLNEVEYEVQHQLSRLPRWEIAEKSLANSKLILVKDMGEALEMTNEYAPEHLIIETKDYMELAEKVVNAGSVFLGALTPESAGDYASGTNHTLPTNGYAKAYSGVSLDSFIRKITFQEITREGIQNIGPAIEVMASNEHLDAHKNAVSVRLNSIK
;
A
#
# COMPACT_ATOMS: atom_id res chain seq x y z
N MET A 1 20.87 -11.46 -13.80
CA MET A 1 19.56 -12.15 -13.72
C MET A 1 19.69 -13.63 -14.04
N LYS A 2 18.84 -14.51 -13.48
CA LYS A 2 18.84 -15.95 -13.79
C LYS A 2 17.92 -16.22 -14.99
N LYS A 3 18.49 -16.84 -16.06
CA LYS A 3 17.67 -17.32 -17.18
C LYS A 3 17.08 -18.69 -16.87
N ILE A 4 15.79 -18.87 -17.19
CA ILE A 4 15.04 -20.09 -16.96
C ILE A 4 14.23 -20.39 -18.22
N ILE A 5 14.47 -21.55 -18.83
CA ILE A 5 13.93 -21.92 -20.13
C ILE A 5 12.96 -23.07 -19.95
N TYR A 6 11.69 -22.86 -20.32
CA TYR A 6 10.59 -23.82 -20.25
C TYR A 6 10.51 -24.58 -18.91
N PRO A 7 10.37 -23.85 -17.78
CA PRO A 7 10.33 -24.47 -16.45
C PRO A 7 9.11 -25.39 -16.31
N ALA A 8 9.33 -26.60 -15.77
CA ALA A 8 8.23 -27.47 -15.41
C ALA A 8 7.39 -26.85 -14.29
N LYS A 9 6.07 -27.03 -14.35
CA LYS A 9 5.12 -26.38 -13.42
C LYS A 9 5.39 -26.73 -11.96
N GLU A 10 5.88 -27.92 -11.69
CA GLU A 10 6.25 -28.41 -10.35
C GLU A 10 7.38 -27.57 -9.71
N ASN A 11 8.18 -26.88 -10.51
CA ASN A 11 9.30 -26.07 -10.04
C ASN A 11 8.93 -24.58 -9.88
N TRP A 12 7.71 -24.16 -10.26
CA TRP A 12 7.34 -22.76 -10.25
C TRP A 12 7.41 -22.14 -8.84
N ALA A 13 6.96 -22.87 -7.82
CA ALA A 13 7.02 -22.38 -6.43
C ALA A 13 8.44 -22.02 -5.99
N GLU A 14 9.45 -22.81 -6.39
CA GLU A 14 10.86 -22.51 -6.11
C GLU A 14 11.38 -21.37 -7.00
N ILE A 15 11.05 -21.41 -8.29
CA ILE A 15 11.49 -20.41 -9.28
C ILE A 15 10.96 -19.02 -8.91
N LEU A 16 9.70 -18.92 -8.51
CA LEU A 16 9.01 -17.67 -8.19
C LEU A 16 9.27 -17.21 -6.75
N GLN A 17 10.09 -17.94 -6.01
CA GLN A 17 10.42 -17.56 -4.63
C GLN A 17 11.07 -16.17 -4.59
N ARG A 18 10.61 -15.38 -3.64
CA ARG A 18 11.08 -14.03 -3.35
C ARG A 18 12.22 -14.04 -2.34
N PRO A 19 13.04 -12.98 -2.29
CA PRO A 19 13.99 -12.82 -1.20
C PRO A 19 13.28 -12.87 0.15
N VAL A 20 13.70 -13.79 1.03
CA VAL A 20 13.07 -13.97 2.35
C VAL A 20 13.71 -13.02 3.34
N LEU A 21 12.90 -12.20 3.97
CA LEU A 21 13.28 -11.41 5.14
C LEU A 21 13.08 -12.26 6.40
N ASN A 22 14.12 -12.44 7.18
CA ASN A 22 14.00 -13.17 8.45
C ASN A 22 13.41 -12.25 9.53
N MET A 23 12.07 -12.22 9.59
CA MET A 23 11.32 -11.38 10.53
C MET A 23 11.54 -11.77 12.00
N GLU A 24 11.88 -13.02 12.30
CA GLU A 24 12.12 -13.48 13.67
C GLU A 24 13.34 -12.81 14.30
N THR A 25 14.40 -12.61 13.53
CA THR A 25 15.63 -11.96 14.01
C THR A 25 15.41 -10.48 14.35
N LEU A 26 14.43 -9.83 13.70
CA LEU A 26 14.11 -8.42 13.90
C LEU A 26 13.18 -8.19 15.09
N ARG A 27 12.38 -9.19 15.45
CA ARG A 27 11.30 -9.06 16.44
C ARG A 27 11.78 -8.53 17.80
N GLY A 28 12.92 -9.04 18.29
CA GLY A 28 13.47 -8.59 19.58
C GLY A 28 13.74 -7.09 19.62
N THR A 29 14.50 -6.60 18.63
CA THR A 29 14.82 -5.17 18.51
C THR A 29 13.58 -4.31 18.29
N VAL A 30 12.65 -4.78 17.46
CA VAL A 30 11.39 -4.05 17.18
C VAL A 30 10.54 -3.93 18.44
N CYS A 31 10.35 -5.03 19.20
CA CYS A 31 9.58 -5.01 20.43
C CYS A 31 10.22 -4.09 21.48
N GLU A 32 11.56 -4.13 21.64
CA GLU A 32 12.28 -3.23 22.57
C GLU A 32 11.99 -1.76 22.27
N VAL A 33 12.06 -1.35 20.99
CA VAL A 33 11.80 0.03 20.58
C VAL A 33 10.33 0.39 20.82
N LEU A 34 9.40 -0.48 20.43
CA LEU A 34 7.96 -0.24 20.61
C LEU A 34 7.58 -0.10 22.10
N ASP A 35 8.06 -0.99 22.95
CA ASP A 35 7.79 -0.97 24.40
C ASP A 35 8.35 0.30 25.02
N ARG A 36 9.54 0.72 24.62
CA ARG A 36 10.16 1.91 25.13
C ARG A 36 9.41 3.19 24.71
N VAL A 37 8.97 3.27 23.44
CA VAL A 37 8.12 4.38 22.97
C VAL A 37 6.80 4.42 23.74
N LYS A 38 6.20 3.26 24.00
CA LYS A 38 4.96 3.15 24.79
C LYS A 38 5.10 3.67 26.22
N MET A 39 6.27 3.48 26.84
CA MET A 39 6.54 3.87 28.23
C MET A 39 7.05 5.30 28.38
N GLU A 40 7.89 5.76 27.47
CA GLU A 40 8.66 7.00 27.62
C GLU A 40 8.22 8.12 26.63
N GLY A 41 7.29 7.84 25.70
CA GLY A 41 6.71 8.84 24.80
C GLY A 41 7.74 9.54 23.90
N ASP A 42 7.62 10.86 23.78
CA ASP A 42 8.49 11.71 22.95
C ASP A 42 9.96 11.56 23.27
N LYS A 43 10.30 11.36 24.55
CA LYS A 43 11.69 11.16 24.97
C LYS A 43 12.33 9.97 24.27
N ALA A 44 11.64 8.83 24.22
CA ALA A 44 12.14 7.64 23.52
C ALA A 44 12.28 7.89 22.03
N VAL A 45 11.29 8.55 21.40
CA VAL A 45 11.34 8.88 19.97
C VAL A 45 12.57 9.73 19.66
N ILE A 46 12.80 10.81 20.40
CA ILE A 46 13.96 11.71 20.20
C ILE A 46 15.29 10.99 20.38
N GLU A 47 15.42 10.14 21.41
CA GLU A 47 16.63 9.35 21.62
C GLU A 47 16.88 8.34 20.49
N TYR A 48 15.82 7.76 19.92
CA TYR A 48 15.96 6.85 18.76
C TYR A 48 16.28 7.60 17.45
N GLU A 49 15.76 8.82 17.24
CA GLU A 49 16.20 9.67 16.12
C GLU A 49 17.71 9.99 16.21
N GLU A 50 18.22 10.31 17.42
CA GLU A 50 19.65 10.51 17.64
C GLU A 50 20.45 9.23 17.40
N ARG A 51 19.94 8.08 17.85
CA ARG A 51 20.62 6.78 17.71
C ARG A 51 20.64 6.26 16.29
N PHE A 52 19.50 6.31 15.56
CA PHE A 52 19.35 5.67 14.24
C PHE A 52 19.58 6.65 13.10
N ASP A 53 18.97 7.83 13.16
CA ASP A 53 19.05 8.84 12.10
C ASP A 53 20.16 9.86 12.32
N LYS A 54 20.88 9.77 13.48
CA LYS A 54 22.04 10.61 13.83
C LYS A 54 21.70 12.10 13.90
N VAL A 55 20.51 12.41 14.31
CA VAL A 55 20.01 13.78 14.44
C VAL A 55 19.48 14.05 15.84
N LYS A 56 19.89 15.15 16.45
CA LYS A 56 19.38 15.61 17.74
C LYS A 56 18.25 16.61 17.52
N LEU A 57 17.08 16.31 18.04
CA LEU A 57 15.88 17.12 17.89
C LEU A 57 15.47 17.74 19.23
N ASP A 58 15.10 19.01 19.18
CA ASP A 58 14.47 19.71 20.32
C ASP A 58 12.94 19.56 20.29
N SER A 59 12.35 19.28 19.12
CA SER A 59 10.92 19.09 18.91
C SER A 59 10.67 18.14 17.73
N LEU A 60 9.65 17.29 17.88
CA LEU A 60 9.21 16.39 16.83
C LEU A 60 8.28 17.08 15.82
N ALA A 61 7.50 18.07 16.25
CA ALA A 61 6.52 18.72 15.38
C ALA A 61 7.16 19.70 14.40
N ILE A 62 6.66 19.70 13.16
CA ILE A 62 6.99 20.70 12.14
C ILE A 62 6.28 22.01 12.47
N THR A 63 7.01 23.11 12.39
CA THR A 63 6.50 24.46 12.60
C THR A 63 5.92 25.08 11.32
N GLU A 64 5.07 26.09 11.48
CA GLU A 64 4.57 26.87 10.34
C GLU A 64 5.69 27.58 9.55
N THR A 65 6.78 27.93 10.24
CA THR A 65 7.94 28.55 9.60
C THR A 65 8.63 27.57 8.68
N GLU A 66 8.88 26.34 9.12
CA GLU A 66 9.47 25.28 8.30
C GLU A 66 8.58 24.98 7.08
N MET A 67 7.24 24.96 7.24
CA MET A 67 6.32 24.77 6.12
C MET A 67 6.45 25.89 5.07
N ARG A 68 6.51 27.17 5.51
CA ARG A 68 6.64 28.32 4.62
C ARG A 68 8.00 28.37 3.92
N GLU A 69 9.06 27.99 4.60
CA GLU A 69 10.40 27.88 4.01
C GLU A 69 10.46 26.76 2.98
N ALA A 70 9.87 25.61 3.29
CA ALA A 70 9.80 24.48 2.35
C ALA A 70 9.11 24.88 1.05
N GLU A 71 7.96 25.56 1.13
CA GLU A 71 7.24 26.02 -0.05
C GLU A 71 8.11 26.91 -0.95
N LYS A 72 8.93 27.80 -0.38
CA LYS A 72 9.82 28.67 -1.15
C LYS A 72 10.96 27.91 -1.83
N ASN A 73 11.42 26.81 -1.20
CA ASN A 73 12.57 26.05 -1.66
C ASN A 73 12.23 24.95 -2.70
N VAL A 74 10.94 24.68 -2.97
CA VAL A 74 10.55 23.76 -4.04
C VAL A 74 10.58 24.47 -5.39
N PRO A 75 11.29 23.94 -6.40
CA PRO A 75 11.29 24.49 -7.75
C PRO A 75 9.88 24.58 -8.36
N ILE A 76 9.64 25.58 -9.20
CA ILE A 76 8.31 25.81 -9.77
C ILE A 76 7.85 24.63 -10.65
N GLU A 77 8.77 24.02 -11.39
CA GLU A 77 8.51 22.87 -12.25
C GLU A 77 8.03 21.67 -11.41
N LEU A 78 8.67 21.46 -10.25
CA LEU A 78 8.28 20.38 -9.34
C LEU A 78 6.92 20.68 -8.69
N LYS A 79 6.62 21.92 -8.34
CA LYS A 79 5.30 22.32 -7.84
C LYS A 79 4.20 22.01 -8.86
N VAL A 80 4.43 22.34 -10.13
CA VAL A 80 3.48 22.06 -11.23
C VAL A 80 3.27 20.55 -11.37
N ALA A 81 4.34 19.75 -11.33
CA ALA A 81 4.25 18.29 -11.41
C ALA A 81 3.48 17.68 -10.21
N ILE A 82 3.76 18.13 -8.97
CA ILE A 82 3.03 17.69 -7.76
C ILE A 82 1.54 18.04 -7.86
N LEU A 83 1.18 19.22 -8.35
CA LEU A 83 -0.22 19.62 -8.52
C LEU A 83 -0.94 18.81 -9.60
N LEU A 84 -0.24 18.48 -10.70
CA LEU A 84 -0.77 17.60 -11.75
C LEU A 84 -1.05 16.19 -11.17
N ALA A 85 -0.08 15.59 -10.49
CA ALA A 85 -0.22 14.29 -9.84
C ALA A 85 -1.37 14.29 -8.84
N GLN A 86 -1.40 15.28 -7.93
CA GLN A 86 -2.47 15.43 -6.94
C GLN A 86 -3.86 15.49 -7.59
N ARG A 87 -4.03 16.25 -8.67
CA ARG A 87 -5.30 16.36 -9.41
C ARG A 87 -5.73 15.02 -10.00
N ASN A 88 -4.80 14.26 -10.60
CA ASN A 88 -5.11 12.97 -11.20
C ASN A 88 -5.46 11.93 -10.14
N ILE A 89 -4.69 11.85 -9.04
CA ILE A 89 -4.96 10.98 -7.88
C ILE A 89 -6.32 11.33 -7.27
N TYR A 90 -6.60 12.61 -7.07
CA TYR A 90 -7.91 13.06 -6.58
C TYR A 90 -9.05 12.65 -7.51
N THR A 91 -8.88 12.83 -8.82
CA THR A 91 -9.91 12.52 -9.81
C THR A 91 -10.25 11.04 -9.81
N PHE A 92 -9.24 10.17 -9.80
CA PHE A 92 -9.43 8.73 -9.78
C PHE A 92 -10.07 8.26 -8.46
N HIS A 93 -9.49 8.64 -7.31
CA HIS A 93 -9.99 8.18 -6.01
C HIS A 93 -11.36 8.75 -5.66
N LYS A 94 -11.70 9.97 -6.10
CA LYS A 94 -13.03 10.55 -5.88
C LYS A 94 -14.14 9.70 -6.51
N LYS A 95 -13.87 9.02 -7.62
CA LYS A 95 -14.85 8.15 -8.30
C LYS A 95 -15.08 6.81 -7.57
N GLN A 96 -14.25 6.48 -6.60
CA GLN A 96 -14.38 5.27 -5.77
C GLN A 96 -15.32 5.47 -4.56
N LYS A 97 -15.97 6.62 -4.43
CA LYS A 97 -16.89 6.86 -3.30
C LYS A 97 -18.00 5.81 -3.28
N PHE A 98 -18.13 5.17 -2.11
CA PHE A 98 -19.18 4.19 -1.87
C PHE A 98 -20.55 4.88 -1.75
N GLU A 99 -21.46 4.49 -2.60
CA GLU A 99 -22.86 4.89 -2.54
C GLU A 99 -23.68 3.72 -1.98
N GLY A 100 -24.05 3.81 -0.70
CA GLY A 100 -24.87 2.79 -0.04
C GLY A 100 -26.29 2.78 -0.59
N LYS A 101 -26.77 1.59 -0.97
CA LYS A 101 -28.16 1.40 -1.38
C LYS A 101 -28.99 0.85 -0.21
N LYS A 102 -30.22 1.36 -0.02
CA LYS A 102 -31.19 0.73 0.84
C LYS A 102 -31.79 -0.46 0.11
N VAL A 103 -31.85 -1.60 0.80
CA VAL A 103 -32.40 -2.85 0.29
C VAL A 103 -33.50 -3.30 1.23
N GLU A 104 -34.70 -3.40 0.74
CA GLU A 104 -35.78 -4.09 1.45
C GLU A 104 -35.61 -5.59 1.23
N THR A 105 -35.18 -6.30 2.28
CA THR A 105 -34.92 -7.76 2.22
C THR A 105 -36.17 -8.59 2.32
N MET A 106 -37.19 -8.05 2.96
CA MET A 106 -38.58 -8.49 2.94
C MET A 106 -39.45 -7.29 3.36
N GLU A 107 -40.75 -7.40 3.17
CA GLU A 107 -41.70 -6.35 3.49
C GLU A 107 -41.53 -5.84 4.92
N GLY A 108 -41.25 -4.54 5.05
CA GLY A 108 -41.02 -3.86 6.32
C GLY A 108 -39.63 -4.10 6.97
N VAL A 109 -38.67 -4.73 6.26
CA VAL A 109 -37.30 -4.94 6.73
C VAL A 109 -36.31 -4.30 5.75
N THR A 110 -35.70 -3.18 6.13
CA THR A 110 -34.77 -2.43 5.28
C THR A 110 -33.36 -2.45 5.86
N CYS A 111 -32.38 -2.83 5.05
CA CYS A 111 -30.96 -2.85 5.40
C CYS A 111 -30.15 -1.96 4.45
N TRP A 112 -29.11 -1.30 4.99
CA TRP A 112 -28.18 -0.52 4.16
C TRP A 112 -26.82 -0.38 4.82
N GLN A 113 -25.84 0.09 4.05
CA GLN A 113 -24.52 0.47 4.54
C GLN A 113 -24.29 1.96 4.34
N LYS A 114 -23.55 2.57 5.27
CA LYS A 114 -23.05 3.94 5.19
C LYS A 114 -21.54 3.93 5.33
N ALA A 115 -20.84 4.51 4.35
CA ALA A 115 -19.41 4.74 4.44
C ALA A 115 -19.10 5.93 5.35
N VAL A 116 -18.12 5.77 6.22
CA VAL A 116 -17.62 6.82 7.15
C VAL A 116 -16.10 6.78 7.14
N GLY A 117 -15.46 7.93 6.97
CA GLY A 117 -14.01 8.05 7.07
C GLY A 117 -13.48 7.58 8.43
N ILE A 118 -12.30 6.94 8.43
CA ILE A 118 -11.55 6.67 9.65
C ILE A 118 -11.13 8.02 10.22
N GLU A 119 -11.46 8.29 11.46
CA GLU A 119 -11.33 9.64 12.03
C GLU A 119 -9.87 10.10 12.11
N LYS A 120 -8.96 9.21 12.56
CA LYS A 120 -7.54 9.50 12.73
C LYS A 120 -6.70 8.46 12.00
N VAL A 121 -5.87 8.90 11.07
CA VAL A 121 -4.99 8.03 10.28
C VAL A 121 -3.55 8.51 10.38
N GLY A 122 -2.62 7.56 10.47
CA GLY A 122 -1.19 7.81 10.44
C GLY A 122 -0.62 7.45 9.07
N LEU A 123 0.18 8.32 8.52
CA LEU A 123 0.90 8.14 7.27
C LEU A 123 2.40 8.08 7.57
N TYR A 124 3.02 6.96 7.29
CA TYR A 124 4.46 6.82 7.39
C TYR A 124 5.09 7.02 6.01
N ILE A 125 6.00 7.97 5.92
CA ILE A 125 6.77 8.24 4.69
C ILE A 125 8.22 7.87 5.00
N PRO A 126 8.78 6.86 4.33
CA PRO A 126 10.16 6.48 4.58
C PRO A 126 11.13 7.57 4.18
N GLY A 127 12.19 7.69 4.94
CA GLY A 127 13.38 8.45 4.58
C GLY A 127 14.39 7.54 3.88
N GLY A 128 15.61 8.02 3.71
CA GLY A 128 16.71 7.28 3.15
C GLY A 128 17.27 7.93 1.88
N THR A 129 17.48 7.17 0.83
CA THR A 129 18.19 7.63 -0.37
C THR A 129 17.34 8.47 -1.33
N ALA A 130 16.02 8.54 -1.15
CA ALA A 130 15.10 9.30 -1.99
C ALA A 130 13.98 9.95 -1.16
N PRO A 131 13.63 11.23 -1.42
CA PRO A 131 12.51 11.90 -0.78
C PRO A 131 11.20 11.48 -1.45
N LEU A 132 10.48 10.50 -0.85
CA LEU A 132 9.28 9.91 -1.44
C LEU A 132 8.04 10.81 -1.26
N PHE A 133 8.06 12.01 -1.82
CA PHE A 133 6.92 12.95 -1.78
C PHE A 133 5.70 12.45 -2.56
N SER A 134 5.87 11.56 -3.54
CA SER A 134 4.75 10.89 -4.24
C SER A 134 3.91 10.06 -3.28
N THR A 135 4.54 9.32 -2.36
CA THR A 135 3.84 8.53 -1.34
C THR A 135 2.96 9.40 -0.43
N VAL A 136 3.37 10.65 -0.17
CA VAL A 136 2.51 11.60 0.57
C VAL A 136 1.20 11.83 -0.18
N LEU A 137 1.25 12.06 -1.50
CA LEU A 137 0.05 12.27 -2.32
C LEU A 137 -0.81 11.01 -2.37
N MET A 138 -0.18 9.83 -2.58
CA MET A 138 -0.86 8.55 -2.69
C MET A 138 -1.64 8.17 -1.42
N LEU A 139 -1.19 8.60 -0.25
CA LEU A 139 -1.84 8.30 1.02
C LEU A 139 -2.74 9.44 1.51
N ALA A 140 -2.28 10.69 1.44
CA ALA A 140 -3.03 11.79 2.04
C ALA A 140 -4.23 12.23 1.18
N VAL A 141 -4.14 12.17 -0.15
CA VAL A 141 -5.26 12.57 -1.02
C VAL A 141 -6.48 11.67 -0.83
N PRO A 142 -6.39 10.31 -0.88
CA PRO A 142 -7.54 9.47 -0.60
C PRO A 142 -8.02 9.59 0.86
N ALA A 143 -7.12 9.76 1.84
CA ALA A 143 -7.52 10.02 3.23
C ALA A 143 -8.40 11.27 3.36
N LYS A 144 -8.03 12.35 2.65
CA LYS A 144 -8.81 13.59 2.62
C LYS A 144 -10.16 13.43 1.94
N ILE A 145 -10.22 12.70 0.82
CA ILE A 145 -11.47 12.38 0.09
C ILE A 145 -12.40 11.54 0.97
N ALA A 146 -11.85 10.58 1.73
CA ALA A 146 -12.60 9.74 2.67
C ALA A 146 -13.22 10.51 3.83
N GLY A 147 -12.72 11.73 4.10
CA GLY A 147 -13.18 12.56 5.22
C GLY A 147 -12.51 12.23 6.55
N CYS A 148 -11.27 11.69 6.52
CA CYS A 148 -10.45 11.56 7.73
C CYS A 148 -10.24 12.94 8.36
N LYS A 149 -10.56 13.09 9.64
CA LYS A 149 -10.51 14.39 10.33
C LYS A 149 -9.08 14.76 10.70
N GLU A 150 -8.30 13.78 11.12
CA GLU A 150 -6.91 13.95 11.54
C GLU A 150 -6.01 13.04 10.71
N ILE A 151 -5.11 13.66 9.93
CA ILE A 151 -4.11 12.98 9.10
C ILE A 151 -2.76 13.33 9.67
N VAL A 152 -2.13 12.38 10.34
CA VAL A 152 -0.82 12.49 10.98
C VAL A 152 0.23 11.92 10.05
N LEU A 153 1.26 12.67 9.73
CA LEU A 153 2.37 12.23 8.91
C LEU A 153 3.65 12.16 9.73
N CYS A 154 4.32 11.02 9.71
CA CYS A 154 5.65 10.84 10.28
C CYS A 154 6.64 10.51 9.16
N THR A 155 7.79 11.19 9.16
CA THR A 155 8.89 10.96 8.22
C THR A 155 10.21 11.32 8.91
N PRO A 156 11.30 10.56 8.70
CA PRO A 156 12.58 10.88 9.32
C PRO A 156 13.10 12.21 8.79
N PRO A 157 13.73 13.03 9.65
CA PRO A 157 14.45 14.21 9.23
C PRO A 157 15.82 13.86 8.62
N ASP A 158 16.44 14.82 7.98
CA ASP A 158 17.83 14.78 7.58
C ASP A 158 18.78 15.03 8.79
N LYS A 159 20.08 15.02 8.56
CA LYS A 159 21.10 15.23 9.61
C LYS A 159 21.08 16.63 10.22
N GLU A 160 20.47 17.58 9.55
CA GLU A 160 20.25 18.96 10.00
C GLU A 160 18.90 19.12 10.77
N GLY A 161 18.16 18.01 10.96
CA GLY A 161 16.86 18.02 11.62
C GLY A 161 15.73 18.59 10.78
N LYS A 162 15.87 18.58 9.45
CA LYS A 162 14.88 19.11 8.51
C LYS A 162 14.23 18.01 7.69
N ILE A 163 12.96 18.21 7.33
CA ILE A 163 12.29 17.37 6.35
C ILE A 163 12.48 17.97 4.95
N HIS A 164 12.66 17.10 3.96
CA HIS A 164 12.85 17.52 2.57
C HIS A 164 11.70 18.42 2.10
N PRO A 165 11.98 19.59 1.48
CA PRO A 165 10.96 20.58 1.11
C PRO A 165 9.82 20.02 0.26
N ALA A 166 10.11 19.11 -0.68
CA ALA A 166 9.08 18.49 -1.53
C ALA A 166 8.09 17.63 -0.74
N ILE A 167 8.52 16.96 0.34
CA ILE A 167 7.64 16.19 1.24
C ILE A 167 6.67 17.14 1.95
N LEU A 168 7.18 18.24 2.52
CA LEU A 168 6.37 19.23 3.20
C LEU A 168 5.37 19.91 2.25
N TYR A 169 5.82 20.26 1.03
CA TYR A 169 4.94 20.86 0.02
C TYR A 169 3.85 19.88 -0.42
N ALA A 170 4.18 18.62 -0.69
CA ALA A 170 3.20 17.59 -1.03
C ALA A 170 2.18 17.37 0.10
N ALA A 171 2.63 17.37 1.36
CA ALA A 171 1.77 17.25 2.52
C ALA A 171 0.79 18.45 2.65
N GLN A 172 1.27 19.66 2.41
CA GLN A 172 0.44 20.87 2.37
C GLN A 172 -0.62 20.79 1.28
N VAL A 173 -0.23 20.45 0.05
CA VAL A 173 -1.13 20.32 -1.12
C VAL A 173 -2.19 19.23 -0.90
N ALA A 174 -1.81 18.11 -0.26
CA ALA A 174 -2.72 17.01 0.04
C ALA A 174 -3.59 17.25 1.29
N GLY A 175 -3.33 18.30 2.07
CA GLY A 175 -4.12 18.69 3.24
C GLY A 175 -3.86 17.84 4.49
N VAL A 176 -2.61 17.42 4.70
CA VAL A 176 -2.16 16.78 5.94
C VAL A 176 -2.31 17.74 7.11
N SER A 177 -2.82 17.27 8.24
CA SER A 177 -3.14 18.11 9.39
C SER A 177 -1.97 18.30 10.36
N LYS A 178 -1.11 17.29 10.50
CA LYS A 178 0.03 17.31 11.43
C LYS A 178 1.21 16.54 10.84
N ILE A 179 2.42 17.09 10.96
CA ILE A 179 3.64 16.49 10.43
C ILE A 179 4.69 16.42 11.53
N PHE A 180 5.38 15.30 11.66
CA PHE A 180 6.35 15.01 12.68
C PHE A 180 7.65 14.45 12.10
N LYS A 181 8.76 14.86 12.70
CA LYS A 181 10.13 14.40 12.46
C LYS A 181 10.36 13.11 13.23
N ALA A 182 9.85 12.02 12.69
CA ALA A 182 10.02 10.70 13.30
C ALA A 182 10.10 9.62 12.21
N GLY A 183 11.14 8.81 12.27
CA GLY A 183 11.41 7.72 11.33
C GLY A 183 11.23 6.33 11.96
N GLY A 184 11.49 5.28 11.19
CA GLY A 184 11.65 3.91 11.66
C GLY A 184 10.54 3.33 12.55
N VAL A 185 10.94 2.40 13.40
CA VAL A 185 10.08 1.69 14.35
C VAL A 185 9.44 2.66 15.36
N GLN A 186 10.20 3.66 15.81
CA GLN A 186 9.75 4.63 16.81
C GLN A 186 8.61 5.50 16.30
N ALA A 187 8.57 5.84 15.00
CA ALA A 187 7.46 6.54 14.39
C ALA A 187 6.18 5.68 14.36
N ILE A 188 6.31 4.39 14.05
CA ILE A 188 5.18 3.45 14.09
C ILE A 188 4.65 3.31 15.51
N GLY A 189 5.53 3.14 16.49
CA GLY A 189 5.17 3.09 17.92
C GLY A 189 4.46 4.38 18.38
N ALA A 190 5.00 5.55 18.02
CA ALA A 190 4.41 6.83 18.38
C ALA A 190 2.99 7.01 17.83
N MET A 191 2.76 6.65 16.56
CA MET A 191 1.42 6.69 15.97
C MET A 191 0.47 5.64 16.57
N ALA A 192 0.99 4.46 16.94
CA ALA A 192 0.18 3.38 17.48
C ALA A 192 -0.27 3.64 18.92
N TYR A 193 0.60 4.19 19.75
CA TYR A 193 0.32 4.38 21.20
C TYR A 193 -0.11 5.81 21.54
N GLY A 194 0.35 6.78 20.75
CA GLY A 194 0.31 8.20 21.10
C GLY A 194 1.48 8.57 22.01
N THR A 195 1.97 9.79 21.84
CA THR A 195 2.97 10.41 22.71
C THR A 195 2.51 11.82 23.09
N GLU A 196 3.34 12.60 23.77
CA GLU A 196 3.00 13.98 24.15
C GLU A 196 2.76 14.86 22.90
N SER A 197 3.55 14.66 21.83
CA SER A 197 3.43 15.42 20.59
C SER A 197 2.63 14.69 19.50
N ILE A 198 2.88 13.39 19.33
CA ILE A 198 2.31 12.60 18.23
C ILE A 198 1.01 11.94 18.66
N PRO A 199 -0.14 12.30 18.07
CA PRO A 199 -1.42 11.74 18.46
C PRO A 199 -1.54 10.26 18.10
N LYS A 200 -2.17 9.46 18.96
CA LYS A 200 -2.59 8.10 18.63
C LYS A 200 -3.56 8.12 17.45
N VAL A 201 -3.33 7.20 16.48
CA VAL A 201 -4.19 7.02 15.31
C VAL A 201 -4.93 5.67 15.37
N TYR A 202 -5.90 5.48 14.45
CA TYR A 202 -6.70 4.26 14.40
C TYR A 202 -6.25 3.30 13.30
N LYS A 203 -5.52 3.81 12.31
CA LYS A 203 -4.92 3.01 11.24
C LYS A 203 -3.65 3.68 10.72
N ILE A 204 -2.60 2.87 10.50
CA ILE A 204 -1.31 3.31 9.97
C ILE A 204 -1.16 2.83 8.53
N PHE A 205 -0.71 3.74 7.67
CA PHE A 205 -0.47 3.51 6.25
C PHE A 205 0.97 3.87 5.91
N GLY A 206 1.49 3.25 4.87
CA GLY A 206 2.76 3.63 4.25
C GLY A 206 3.74 2.48 4.12
N PRO A 207 4.58 2.54 3.08
CA PRO A 207 5.67 1.59 2.87
C PRO A 207 6.78 1.81 3.89
N GLY A 208 7.70 0.87 3.99
CA GLY A 208 8.87 0.99 4.85
C GLY A 208 9.81 -0.19 4.69
N ASN A 209 11.00 -0.06 5.27
CA ASN A 209 11.96 -1.15 5.33
C ASN A 209 11.46 -2.29 6.23
N GLN A 210 12.23 -3.38 6.30
CA GLN A 210 11.90 -4.57 7.08
C GLN A 210 11.58 -4.29 8.57
N TYR A 211 12.24 -3.30 9.20
CA TYR A 211 11.97 -2.93 10.58
C TYR A 211 10.62 -2.23 10.74
N VAL A 212 10.30 -1.33 9.83
CA VAL A 212 9.00 -0.63 9.79
C VAL A 212 7.88 -1.64 9.55
N MET A 213 8.09 -2.58 8.63
CA MET A 213 7.11 -3.63 8.35
C MET A 213 6.89 -4.54 9.56
N ALA A 214 7.98 -4.97 10.23
CA ALA A 214 7.89 -5.75 11.46
C ALA A 214 7.16 -4.98 12.57
N ALA A 215 7.43 -3.68 12.72
CA ALA A 215 6.74 -2.82 13.67
C ALA A 215 5.24 -2.69 13.37
N LYS A 216 4.86 -2.45 12.11
CA LYS A 216 3.46 -2.42 11.67
C LYS A 216 2.75 -3.72 12.00
N GLN A 217 3.34 -4.87 11.66
CA GLN A 217 2.77 -6.18 11.99
C GLN A 217 2.61 -6.37 13.50
N GLN A 218 3.64 -6.01 14.28
CA GLN A 218 3.60 -6.16 15.74
C GLN A 218 2.48 -5.32 16.38
N VAL A 219 2.35 -4.04 16.02
CA VAL A 219 1.28 -3.18 16.57
C VAL A 219 -0.10 -3.57 16.04
N SER A 220 -0.19 -4.24 14.89
CA SER A 220 -1.47 -4.69 14.33
C SER A 220 -2.11 -5.85 15.10
N LEU A 221 -1.35 -6.55 15.93
CA LEU A 221 -1.88 -7.67 16.73
C LEU A 221 -2.88 -7.20 17.79
N HIS A 222 -2.67 -6.02 18.39
CA HIS A 222 -3.46 -5.59 19.55
C HIS A 222 -3.77 -4.09 19.61
N ASP A 223 -3.02 -3.23 18.91
CA ASP A 223 -3.01 -1.79 19.23
C ASP A 223 -3.66 -0.91 18.15
N VAL A 224 -3.35 -1.13 16.86
CA VAL A 224 -3.78 -0.26 15.76
C VAL A 224 -3.88 -1.03 14.45
N ALA A 225 -4.86 -0.71 13.60
CA ALA A 225 -4.95 -1.32 12.28
C ALA A 225 -3.82 -0.84 11.35
N ILE A 226 -3.47 -1.64 10.35
CA ILE A 226 -2.51 -1.26 9.30
C ILE A 226 -3.15 -1.39 7.92
N ASP A 227 -2.51 -0.82 6.89
CA ASP A 227 -2.94 -0.94 5.49
C ASP A 227 -2.92 -2.39 5.01
N MET A 228 -1.72 -2.98 4.89
CA MET A 228 -1.52 -4.37 4.47
C MET A 228 -0.13 -4.86 4.92
N PRO A 229 0.09 -6.17 4.99
CA PRO A 229 1.43 -6.74 5.01
C PRO A 229 2.13 -6.44 3.68
N ALA A 230 3.42 -6.17 3.73
CA ALA A 230 4.22 -5.95 2.54
C ALA A 230 5.63 -6.55 2.71
N GLY A 231 6.30 -6.78 1.62
CA GLY A 231 7.70 -7.16 1.51
C GLY A 231 8.46 -6.17 0.61
N PRO A 232 9.60 -6.59 0.06
CA PRO A 232 10.32 -5.82 -0.96
C PRO A 232 9.45 -5.56 -2.20
N SER A 233 9.75 -4.48 -2.91
CA SER A 233 9.02 -4.10 -4.14
C SER A 233 9.34 -5.04 -5.31
N GLU A 234 8.37 -5.25 -6.18
CA GLU A 234 8.42 -6.23 -7.27
C GLU A 234 7.76 -5.70 -8.55
N VAL A 235 8.33 -6.07 -9.70
CA VAL A 235 7.67 -5.93 -11.00
C VAL A 235 7.76 -7.22 -11.79
N GLU A 236 6.69 -7.56 -12.47
CA GLU A 236 6.67 -8.57 -13.52
C GLU A 236 6.29 -7.94 -14.85
N VAL A 237 7.03 -8.26 -15.89
CA VAL A 237 6.70 -7.90 -17.28
C VAL A 237 6.33 -9.16 -18.04
N ILE A 238 5.13 -9.20 -18.60
CA ILE A 238 4.76 -10.19 -19.65
C ILE A 238 4.99 -9.54 -21.01
N ALA A 239 5.77 -10.18 -21.87
CA ALA A 239 6.09 -9.63 -23.19
C ALA A 239 6.12 -10.71 -24.26
N ASP A 240 5.67 -10.36 -25.48
CA ASP A 240 5.81 -11.20 -26.68
C ASP A 240 6.86 -10.63 -27.63
N GLU A 241 7.00 -11.24 -28.83
CA GLU A 241 7.97 -10.82 -29.84
C GLU A 241 7.75 -9.40 -30.38
N THR A 242 6.60 -8.76 -30.09
CA THR A 242 6.27 -7.40 -30.55
C THR A 242 6.78 -6.33 -29.60
N ALA A 243 7.17 -6.71 -28.39
CA ALA A 243 7.67 -5.78 -27.37
C ALA A 243 9.05 -5.20 -27.77
N ASN A 244 9.28 -3.97 -27.34
CA ASN A 244 10.59 -3.31 -27.53
C ASN A 244 11.53 -3.69 -26.38
N PRO A 245 12.65 -4.40 -26.63
CA PRO A 245 13.55 -4.84 -25.57
C PRO A 245 14.13 -3.70 -24.72
N ALA A 246 14.32 -2.51 -25.29
CA ALA A 246 14.82 -1.35 -24.56
C ALA A 246 13.77 -0.80 -23.58
N VAL A 247 12.47 -0.87 -23.90
CA VAL A 247 11.36 -0.46 -23.04
C VAL A 247 11.22 -1.47 -21.89
N VAL A 248 11.13 -2.77 -22.21
CA VAL A 248 11.06 -3.83 -21.18
C VAL A 248 12.23 -3.73 -20.20
N ALA A 249 13.46 -3.52 -20.70
CA ALA A 249 14.64 -3.35 -19.85
C ALA A 249 14.53 -2.12 -18.92
N ALA A 250 14.01 -1.00 -19.43
CA ALA A 250 13.81 0.21 -18.64
C ALA A 250 12.78 -0.02 -17.52
N ASP A 251 11.68 -0.73 -17.78
CA ASP A 251 10.67 -1.06 -16.78
C ASP A 251 11.21 -2.03 -15.70
N LEU A 252 12.00 -3.02 -16.09
CA LEU A 252 12.68 -3.88 -15.11
C LEU A 252 13.65 -3.09 -14.23
N LEU A 253 14.39 -2.15 -14.80
CA LEU A 253 15.38 -1.34 -14.07
C LEU A 253 14.73 -0.28 -13.19
N SER A 254 13.55 0.27 -13.53
CA SER A 254 12.83 1.22 -12.70
C SER A 254 12.49 0.63 -11.34
N GLN A 255 12.11 -0.65 -11.29
CA GLN A 255 11.86 -1.36 -10.04
C GLN A 255 13.15 -1.84 -9.35
N ALA A 256 14.16 -2.25 -10.12
CA ALA A 256 15.42 -2.74 -9.56
C ALA A 256 16.18 -1.69 -8.75
N GLU A 257 16.03 -0.39 -9.05
CA GLU A 257 16.70 0.69 -8.32
C GLU A 257 16.05 1.05 -6.97
N HIS A 258 14.87 0.50 -6.63
CA HIS A 258 14.17 0.79 -5.38
C HIS A 258 14.94 0.25 -4.15
N GLY A 259 15.45 -0.98 -4.23
CA GLY A 259 16.17 -1.61 -3.11
C GLY A 259 16.94 -2.85 -3.52
N VAL A 260 17.94 -3.20 -2.74
CA VAL A 260 18.80 -4.39 -3.00
C VAL A 260 18.04 -5.72 -2.91
N ASP A 261 16.90 -5.70 -2.25
CA ASP A 261 15.98 -6.82 -2.02
C ASP A 261 14.78 -6.81 -2.98
N SER A 262 14.67 -5.81 -3.86
CA SER A 262 13.68 -5.79 -4.94
C SER A 262 13.85 -6.98 -5.89
N GLN A 263 12.76 -7.41 -6.52
CA GLN A 263 12.78 -8.49 -7.49
C GLN A 263 12.07 -8.07 -8.78
N VAL A 264 12.70 -8.32 -9.92
CA VAL A 264 12.12 -8.08 -11.24
C VAL A 264 12.07 -9.38 -12.03
N VAL A 265 10.96 -9.61 -12.74
CA VAL A 265 10.72 -10.84 -13.48
C VAL A 265 10.25 -10.49 -14.88
N LEU A 266 10.90 -11.05 -15.90
CA LEU A 266 10.37 -11.08 -17.26
C LEU A 266 9.82 -12.48 -17.55
N VAL A 267 8.59 -12.55 -18.04
CA VAL A 267 7.99 -13.77 -18.59
C VAL A 267 7.69 -13.53 -20.07
N THR A 268 8.29 -14.31 -20.96
CA THR A 268 8.14 -14.12 -22.41
C THR A 268 8.03 -15.45 -23.13
N THR A 269 7.39 -15.43 -24.32
CA THR A 269 7.33 -16.55 -25.26
C THR A 269 8.40 -16.45 -26.35
N SER A 270 9.18 -15.35 -26.38
CA SER A 270 10.18 -15.09 -27.41
C SER A 270 11.60 -15.20 -26.85
N GLU A 271 12.33 -16.25 -27.26
CA GLU A 271 13.75 -16.42 -26.90
C GLU A 271 14.61 -15.26 -27.42
N LYS A 272 14.27 -14.74 -28.61
CA LYS A 272 14.94 -13.56 -29.17
C LYS A 272 14.78 -12.36 -28.24
N LEU A 273 13.55 -12.03 -27.86
CA LEU A 273 13.27 -10.91 -26.95
C LEU A 273 13.99 -11.09 -25.61
N LEU A 274 13.95 -12.29 -25.03
CA LEU A 274 14.63 -12.59 -23.76
C LEU A 274 16.13 -12.26 -23.80
N ASN A 275 16.82 -12.63 -24.90
CA ASN A 275 18.23 -12.34 -25.09
C ASN A 275 18.51 -10.85 -25.35
N GLU A 276 17.65 -10.17 -26.11
CA GLU A 276 17.76 -8.74 -26.37
C GLU A 276 17.50 -7.91 -25.10
N VAL A 277 16.53 -8.29 -24.27
CA VAL A 277 16.27 -7.64 -22.97
C VAL A 277 17.44 -7.82 -22.01
N GLU A 278 18.03 -9.01 -21.94
CA GLU A 278 19.22 -9.22 -21.10
C GLU A 278 20.38 -8.28 -21.50
N TYR A 279 20.61 -8.14 -22.80
CA TYR A 279 21.60 -7.21 -23.32
C TYR A 279 21.27 -5.74 -22.95
N GLU A 280 20.02 -5.34 -23.16
CA GLU A 280 19.55 -3.97 -22.87
C GLU A 280 19.61 -3.65 -21.38
N VAL A 281 19.25 -4.59 -20.49
CA VAL A 281 19.40 -4.41 -19.04
C VAL A 281 20.85 -4.10 -18.67
N GLN A 282 21.82 -4.85 -19.20
CA GLN A 282 23.25 -4.58 -18.92
C GLN A 282 23.70 -3.21 -19.47
N HIS A 283 23.25 -2.88 -20.69
CA HIS A 283 23.59 -1.64 -21.34
C HIS A 283 23.03 -0.42 -20.60
N GLN A 284 21.78 -0.48 -20.15
CA GLN A 284 21.13 0.63 -19.44
C GLN A 284 21.60 0.72 -17.97
N LEU A 285 21.81 -0.41 -17.28
CA LEU A 285 22.28 -0.46 -15.90
C LEU A 285 23.54 0.40 -15.69
N SER A 286 24.51 0.30 -16.61
CA SER A 286 25.78 1.01 -16.51
C SER A 286 25.67 2.55 -16.52
N ARG A 287 24.49 3.08 -16.89
CA ARG A 287 24.20 4.52 -16.99
C ARG A 287 23.39 5.05 -15.81
N LEU A 288 22.88 4.16 -14.94
CA LEU A 288 22.02 4.56 -13.81
C LEU A 288 22.88 5.12 -12.67
N PRO A 289 22.50 6.25 -12.08
CA PRO A 289 23.17 6.77 -10.87
C PRO A 289 23.14 5.76 -9.69
N ARG A 290 22.10 4.94 -9.61
CA ARG A 290 21.89 3.94 -8.54
C ARG A 290 22.23 2.50 -9.00
N TRP A 291 23.14 2.35 -9.96
CA TRP A 291 23.48 1.06 -10.57
C TRP A 291 23.89 -0.01 -9.54
N GLU A 292 24.59 0.33 -8.46
CA GLU A 292 25.02 -0.62 -7.43
C GLU A 292 23.83 -1.27 -6.68
N ILE A 293 22.75 -0.53 -6.49
CA ILE A 293 21.51 -1.03 -5.88
C ILE A 293 20.80 -1.94 -6.86
N ALA A 294 20.60 -1.46 -8.08
CA ALA A 294 19.95 -2.21 -9.15
C ALA A 294 20.68 -3.52 -9.48
N GLU A 295 22.00 -3.53 -9.53
CA GLU A 295 22.82 -4.73 -9.77
C GLU A 295 22.54 -5.83 -8.71
N LYS A 296 22.47 -5.45 -7.43
CA LYS A 296 22.14 -6.38 -6.34
C LYS A 296 20.72 -6.93 -6.44
N SER A 297 19.76 -6.09 -6.77
CA SER A 297 18.38 -6.48 -7.05
C SER A 297 18.29 -7.47 -8.22
N LEU A 298 19.01 -7.20 -9.31
CA LEU A 298 19.07 -8.08 -10.48
C LEU A 298 19.64 -9.46 -10.19
N ALA A 299 20.46 -9.62 -9.15
CA ALA A 299 20.93 -10.93 -8.70
C ALA A 299 19.81 -11.84 -8.19
N ASN A 300 18.71 -11.28 -7.66
CA ASN A 300 17.52 -11.98 -7.20
C ASN A 300 16.46 -12.14 -8.31
N SER A 301 16.71 -11.62 -9.50
CA SER A 301 15.76 -11.42 -10.58
C SER A 301 15.85 -12.45 -11.68
N LYS A 302 14.82 -12.60 -12.51
CA LYS A 302 14.67 -13.73 -13.43
C LYS A 302 14.21 -13.30 -14.82
N LEU A 303 14.69 -14.01 -15.84
CA LEU A 303 14.22 -13.97 -17.20
C LEU A 303 13.68 -15.37 -17.53
N ILE A 304 12.38 -15.48 -17.80
CA ILE A 304 11.70 -16.76 -17.93
C ILE A 304 11.12 -16.88 -19.34
N LEU A 305 11.53 -17.94 -20.07
CA LEU A 305 10.95 -18.31 -21.34
C LEU A 305 9.89 -19.39 -21.12
N VAL A 306 8.66 -19.14 -21.56
CA VAL A 306 7.53 -20.06 -21.49
C VAL A 306 7.06 -20.46 -22.89
N LYS A 307 6.20 -21.48 -22.97
CA LYS A 307 5.77 -22.03 -24.27
C LYS A 307 4.75 -21.16 -24.98
N ASP A 308 3.84 -20.57 -24.22
CA ASP A 308 2.75 -19.75 -24.75
C ASP A 308 2.26 -18.74 -23.72
N MET A 309 1.38 -17.81 -24.14
CA MET A 309 0.82 -16.77 -23.25
C MET A 309 -0.15 -17.32 -22.20
N GLY A 310 -0.71 -18.51 -22.41
CA GLY A 310 -1.51 -19.19 -21.38
C GLY A 310 -0.65 -19.59 -20.19
N GLU A 311 0.51 -20.21 -20.46
CA GLU A 311 1.50 -20.55 -19.43
C GLU A 311 2.07 -19.30 -18.74
N ALA A 312 2.33 -18.22 -19.50
CA ALA A 312 2.76 -16.94 -18.94
C ALA A 312 1.73 -16.42 -17.93
N LEU A 313 0.45 -16.38 -18.31
CA LEU A 313 -0.62 -15.88 -17.47
C LEU A 313 -0.86 -16.75 -16.21
N GLU A 314 -0.77 -18.09 -16.35
CA GLU A 314 -0.85 -18.98 -15.18
C GLU A 314 0.28 -18.71 -14.21
N MET A 315 1.51 -18.52 -14.70
CA MET A 315 2.68 -18.19 -13.87
C MET A 315 2.53 -16.84 -13.20
N THR A 316 2.06 -15.83 -13.90
CA THR A 316 1.75 -14.50 -13.36
C THR A 316 0.72 -14.56 -12.22
N ASN A 317 -0.39 -15.27 -12.43
CA ASN A 317 -1.41 -15.43 -11.40
C ASN A 317 -0.90 -16.23 -10.20
N GLU A 318 0.07 -17.14 -10.38
CA GLU A 318 0.75 -17.83 -9.28
C GLU A 318 1.75 -16.91 -8.56
N TYR A 319 2.51 -16.12 -9.30
CA TYR A 319 3.44 -15.14 -8.73
C TYR A 319 2.68 -14.02 -8.00
N ALA A 320 1.57 -13.53 -8.56
CA ALA A 320 0.78 -12.43 -8.01
C ALA A 320 1.64 -11.18 -7.74
N PRO A 321 2.18 -10.55 -8.78
CA PRO A 321 3.13 -9.44 -8.64
C PRO A 321 2.49 -8.20 -8.04
N GLU A 322 3.30 -7.35 -7.41
CA GLU A 322 2.93 -6.00 -7.02
C GLU A 322 2.55 -5.16 -8.25
N HIS A 323 3.50 -5.04 -9.19
CA HIS A 323 3.31 -4.37 -10.48
C HIS A 323 3.36 -5.40 -11.60
N LEU A 324 2.36 -5.40 -12.45
CA LEU A 324 2.31 -6.23 -13.66
C LEU A 324 2.26 -5.34 -14.90
N ILE A 325 3.28 -5.43 -15.76
CA ILE A 325 3.29 -4.75 -17.05
C ILE A 325 3.01 -5.79 -18.14
N ILE A 326 2.09 -5.50 -19.05
CA ILE A 326 1.73 -6.37 -20.16
C ILE A 326 2.11 -5.69 -21.47
N GLU A 327 3.25 -6.10 -22.05
CA GLU A 327 3.78 -5.62 -23.33
C GLU A 327 3.62 -6.67 -24.43
N THR A 328 2.39 -6.97 -24.76
CA THR A 328 2.04 -7.92 -25.83
C THR A 328 1.13 -7.28 -26.85
N LYS A 329 1.03 -7.87 -28.03
CA LYS A 329 0.11 -7.42 -29.08
C LYS A 329 -1.34 -7.38 -28.57
N ASP A 330 -1.75 -8.43 -27.87
CA ASP A 330 -3.13 -8.62 -27.40
C ASP A 330 -3.27 -8.36 -25.89
N TYR A 331 -2.58 -7.31 -25.38
CA TYR A 331 -2.51 -6.99 -23.93
C TYR A 331 -3.87 -6.84 -23.28
N MET A 332 -4.89 -6.31 -23.95
CA MET A 332 -6.25 -6.16 -23.39
C MET A 332 -6.91 -7.51 -23.14
N GLU A 333 -6.75 -8.48 -24.03
CA GLU A 333 -7.30 -9.83 -23.86
C GLU A 333 -6.63 -10.56 -22.68
N LEU A 334 -5.31 -10.38 -22.53
CA LEU A 334 -4.59 -10.94 -21.39
C LEU A 334 -5.01 -10.29 -20.08
N ALA A 335 -5.21 -8.96 -20.06
CA ALA A 335 -5.62 -8.21 -18.88
C ALA A 335 -6.92 -8.73 -18.28
N GLU A 336 -7.91 -9.10 -19.11
CA GLU A 336 -9.19 -9.66 -18.65
C GLU A 336 -9.04 -11.02 -17.92
N LYS A 337 -7.93 -11.70 -18.10
CA LYS A 337 -7.64 -13.01 -17.50
C LYS A 337 -6.73 -12.92 -16.27
N VAL A 338 -6.22 -11.72 -15.96
CA VAL A 338 -5.42 -11.47 -14.75
C VAL A 338 -6.35 -11.47 -13.54
N VAL A 339 -6.04 -12.30 -12.54
CA VAL A 339 -6.80 -12.38 -11.30
C VAL A 339 -5.99 -11.99 -10.07
N ASN A 340 -4.66 -12.01 -10.16
CA ASN A 340 -3.77 -11.74 -9.05
C ASN A 340 -2.65 -10.76 -9.47
N ALA A 341 -2.84 -9.48 -9.20
CA ALA A 341 -1.82 -8.44 -9.32
C ALA A 341 -2.19 -7.24 -8.44
N GLY A 342 -1.20 -6.50 -7.96
CA GLY A 342 -1.44 -5.26 -7.21
C GLY A 342 -1.92 -4.13 -8.11
N SER A 343 -1.22 -3.91 -9.23
CA SER A 343 -1.58 -2.97 -10.30
C SER A 343 -1.17 -3.51 -11.66
N VAL A 344 -1.94 -3.20 -12.72
CA VAL A 344 -1.67 -3.69 -14.09
C VAL A 344 -1.48 -2.51 -15.04
N PHE A 345 -0.38 -2.54 -15.79
CA PHE A 345 0.04 -1.52 -16.76
C PHE A 345 -0.07 -2.11 -18.17
N LEU A 346 -0.79 -1.43 -19.06
CA LEU A 346 -1.24 -1.99 -20.33
C LEU A 346 -0.57 -1.34 -21.54
N GLY A 347 0.21 -2.13 -22.25
CA GLY A 347 0.89 -1.75 -23.49
C GLY A 347 2.17 -0.94 -23.26
N ALA A 348 3.00 -0.84 -24.29
CA ALA A 348 4.35 -0.26 -24.26
C ALA A 348 4.44 1.23 -23.90
N LEU A 349 3.32 1.96 -23.81
CA LEU A 349 3.30 3.37 -23.44
C LEU A 349 2.88 3.60 -21.96
N THR A 350 2.72 2.52 -21.21
CA THR A 350 2.25 2.59 -19.82
C THR A 350 3.31 2.04 -18.85
N PRO A 351 4.37 2.79 -18.56
CA PRO A 351 5.41 2.35 -17.65
C PRO A 351 4.89 2.31 -16.20
N GLU A 352 5.52 1.51 -15.35
CA GLU A 352 5.27 1.48 -13.90
C GLU A 352 5.30 2.88 -13.27
N SER A 353 6.29 3.69 -13.66
CA SER A 353 6.46 5.05 -13.15
C SER A 353 5.25 5.97 -13.43
N ALA A 354 4.39 5.66 -14.42
CA ALA A 354 3.15 6.40 -14.59
C ALA A 354 2.21 6.21 -13.38
N GLY A 355 2.08 4.99 -12.90
CA GLY A 355 1.32 4.66 -11.68
C GLY A 355 1.94 5.22 -10.41
N ASP A 356 3.26 5.19 -10.34
CA ASP A 356 4.02 5.65 -9.18
C ASP A 356 3.93 7.15 -8.95
N TYR A 357 3.77 7.93 -10.01
CA TYR A 357 3.85 9.38 -9.88
C TYR A 357 2.57 10.12 -10.27
N ALA A 358 1.96 9.82 -11.41
CA ALA A 358 1.07 10.81 -12.02
C ALA A 358 -0.21 10.30 -12.70
N SER A 359 -0.36 9.01 -13.02
CA SER A 359 -1.56 8.50 -13.72
C SER A 359 -2.84 8.63 -12.89
N GLY A 360 -2.72 8.55 -11.56
CA GLY A 360 -3.84 8.70 -10.63
C GLY A 360 -4.19 7.45 -9.82
N THR A 361 -3.66 6.28 -10.17
CA THR A 361 -3.74 5.06 -9.36
C THR A 361 -2.89 5.20 -8.09
N ASN A 362 -2.82 4.17 -7.26
CA ASN A 362 -2.04 4.19 -6.03
C ASN A 362 -0.87 3.20 -6.13
N HIS A 363 0.31 3.63 -5.72
CA HIS A 363 1.50 2.80 -5.72
C HIS A 363 1.75 2.05 -4.40
N THR A 364 0.93 2.25 -3.37
CA THR A 364 1.01 1.46 -2.15
C THR A 364 0.24 0.17 -2.37
N LEU A 365 0.94 -0.84 -2.82
CA LEU A 365 0.40 -2.09 -3.35
C LEU A 365 0.82 -3.29 -2.48
N PRO A 366 0.07 -4.40 -2.52
CA PRO A 366 0.47 -5.64 -1.87
C PRO A 366 1.65 -6.28 -2.62
N THR A 367 2.72 -6.58 -1.90
CA THR A 367 3.90 -7.30 -2.40
C THR A 367 3.91 -8.74 -1.90
N ASN A 368 4.95 -9.51 -2.20
CA ASN A 368 5.19 -10.85 -1.65
C ASN A 368 4.00 -11.82 -1.85
N GLY A 369 3.31 -11.72 -3.00
CA GLY A 369 2.17 -12.55 -3.33
C GLY A 369 0.88 -12.21 -2.57
N TYR A 370 0.89 -11.19 -1.72
CA TYR A 370 -0.31 -10.75 -1.00
C TYR A 370 -1.40 -10.19 -1.92
N ALA A 371 -1.08 -9.90 -3.20
CA ALA A 371 -2.09 -9.53 -4.21
C ALA A 371 -3.15 -10.63 -4.44
N LYS A 372 -2.91 -11.87 -4.00
CA LYS A 372 -3.92 -12.96 -3.95
C LYS A 372 -5.06 -12.68 -2.97
N ALA A 373 -4.89 -11.80 -1.98
CA ALA A 373 -5.86 -11.57 -0.90
C ALA A 373 -6.06 -10.10 -0.52
N TYR A 374 -5.13 -9.23 -0.87
CA TYR A 374 -5.17 -7.81 -0.53
C TYR A 374 -5.20 -6.96 -1.79
N SER A 375 -5.95 -5.87 -1.75
CA SER A 375 -5.91 -4.81 -2.76
C SER A 375 -4.89 -3.74 -2.38
N GLY A 376 -4.40 -3.01 -3.37
CA GLY A 376 -3.66 -1.77 -3.14
C GLY A 376 -4.47 -0.73 -2.39
N VAL A 377 -3.80 0.28 -1.87
CA VAL A 377 -4.47 1.39 -1.17
C VAL A 377 -5.43 2.09 -2.12
N SER A 378 -6.65 2.25 -1.66
CA SER A 378 -7.75 2.91 -2.37
C SER A 378 -8.57 3.76 -1.40
N LEU A 379 -9.64 4.38 -1.86
CA LEU A 379 -10.54 5.11 -0.97
C LEU A 379 -11.15 4.19 0.10
N ASP A 380 -11.43 2.94 -0.23
CA ASP A 380 -11.97 1.94 0.70
C ASP A 380 -11.02 1.66 1.88
N SER A 381 -9.72 1.85 1.70
CA SER A 381 -8.73 1.67 2.77
C SER A 381 -8.89 2.67 3.92
N PHE A 382 -9.48 3.84 3.63
CA PHE A 382 -9.66 4.96 4.58
C PHE A 382 -11.08 5.10 5.11
N ILE A 383 -12.01 4.23 4.74
CA ILE A 383 -13.40 4.25 5.19
C ILE A 383 -13.76 2.99 5.97
N ARG A 384 -14.83 3.11 6.75
CA ARG A 384 -15.53 1.98 7.37
C ARG A 384 -16.96 1.98 6.85
N LYS A 385 -17.50 0.80 6.57
CA LYS A 385 -18.90 0.63 6.17
C LYS A 385 -19.69 0.14 7.37
N ILE A 386 -20.58 0.99 7.87
CA ILE A 386 -21.45 0.69 9.02
C ILE A 386 -22.78 0.21 8.48
N THR A 387 -23.26 -0.92 8.97
CA THR A 387 -24.57 -1.46 8.62
C THR A 387 -25.65 -0.83 9.46
N PHE A 388 -26.78 -0.53 8.82
CA PHE A 388 -28.00 -0.03 9.44
C PHE A 388 -29.14 -0.96 9.09
N GLN A 389 -30.05 -1.16 10.05
CA GLN A 389 -31.24 -1.97 9.88
C GLN A 389 -32.42 -1.22 10.48
N GLU A 390 -33.51 -1.19 9.76
CA GLU A 390 -34.78 -0.63 10.19
C GLU A 390 -35.88 -1.67 9.95
N ILE A 391 -36.64 -1.98 11.01
CA ILE A 391 -37.73 -2.94 10.94
C ILE A 391 -39.00 -2.27 11.41
N THR A 392 -40.01 -2.27 10.55
CA THR A 392 -41.35 -1.73 10.88
C THR A 392 -42.15 -2.70 11.75
N ARG A 393 -43.32 -2.27 12.23
CA ARG A 393 -44.25 -3.15 12.94
C ARG A 393 -44.64 -4.38 12.12
N GLU A 394 -44.89 -4.22 10.84
CA GLU A 394 -45.20 -5.31 9.92
C GLU A 394 -43.98 -6.18 9.68
N GLY A 395 -42.80 -5.57 9.47
CA GLY A 395 -41.55 -6.29 9.30
C GLY A 395 -41.20 -7.21 10.47
N ILE A 396 -41.40 -6.77 11.74
CA ILE A 396 -41.14 -7.64 12.89
C ILE A 396 -42.17 -8.78 13.01
N GLN A 397 -43.40 -8.57 12.56
CA GLN A 397 -44.43 -9.63 12.49
C GLN A 397 -44.02 -10.70 11.45
N ASN A 398 -43.44 -10.26 10.32
CA ASN A 398 -43.02 -11.14 9.23
C ASN A 398 -41.78 -11.93 9.59
N ILE A 399 -40.68 -11.29 10.10
CA ILE A 399 -39.40 -11.93 10.35
C ILE A 399 -39.28 -12.53 11.77
N GLY A 400 -40.01 -11.99 12.73
CA GLY A 400 -39.90 -12.34 14.15
C GLY A 400 -40.00 -13.84 14.44
N PRO A 401 -41.03 -14.57 13.91
CA PRO A 401 -41.16 -16.00 14.14
C PRO A 401 -39.92 -16.81 13.70
N ALA A 402 -39.30 -16.42 12.58
CA ALA A 402 -38.09 -17.09 12.11
C ALA A 402 -36.91 -16.85 13.07
N ILE A 403 -36.75 -15.61 13.58
CA ILE A 403 -35.69 -15.28 14.55
C ILE A 403 -35.89 -16.07 15.85
N GLU A 404 -37.11 -16.17 16.35
CA GLU A 404 -37.43 -16.95 17.57
C GLU A 404 -37.05 -18.40 17.41
N VAL A 405 -37.36 -19.02 16.27
CA VAL A 405 -37.01 -20.41 15.98
C VAL A 405 -35.49 -20.59 15.90
N MET A 406 -34.80 -19.75 15.17
CA MET A 406 -33.34 -19.81 15.03
C MET A 406 -32.65 -19.66 16.39
N ALA A 407 -32.96 -18.59 17.13
CA ALA A 407 -32.36 -18.32 18.43
C ALA A 407 -32.64 -19.46 19.45
N SER A 408 -33.82 -20.05 19.40
CA SER A 408 -34.18 -21.21 20.24
C SER A 408 -33.32 -22.42 19.93
N ASN A 409 -33.04 -22.69 18.65
CA ASN A 409 -32.21 -23.84 18.22
C ASN A 409 -30.70 -23.61 18.46
N GLU A 410 -30.28 -22.36 18.58
CA GLU A 410 -28.93 -22.00 19.02
C GLU A 410 -28.80 -21.94 20.56
N HIS A 411 -29.84 -22.21 21.30
CA HIS A 411 -29.91 -22.10 22.76
C HIS A 411 -29.64 -20.68 23.29
N LEU A 412 -30.04 -19.65 22.51
CA LEU A 412 -29.88 -18.23 22.82
C LEU A 412 -31.22 -17.61 23.24
N ASP A 413 -31.73 -18.04 24.41
CA ASP A 413 -33.07 -17.64 24.90
C ASP A 413 -33.24 -16.12 25.08
N ALA A 414 -32.18 -15.37 25.43
CA ALA A 414 -32.23 -13.93 25.54
C ALA A 414 -32.42 -13.26 24.16
N HIS A 415 -31.84 -13.80 23.10
CA HIS A 415 -32.04 -13.31 21.72
C HIS A 415 -33.48 -13.56 21.26
N LYS A 416 -34.01 -14.77 21.53
CA LYS A 416 -35.42 -15.11 21.29
C LYS A 416 -36.35 -14.16 22.04
N ASN A 417 -36.11 -13.95 23.34
CA ASN A 417 -36.97 -13.11 24.18
C ASN A 417 -36.97 -11.64 23.69
N ALA A 418 -35.84 -11.15 23.17
CA ALA A 418 -35.78 -9.80 22.60
C ALA A 418 -36.78 -9.58 21.45
N VAL A 419 -37.11 -10.61 20.70
CA VAL A 419 -38.14 -10.59 19.63
C VAL A 419 -39.52 -10.85 20.21
N SER A 420 -39.68 -11.85 21.09
CA SER A 420 -40.98 -12.20 21.69
C SER A 420 -41.64 -11.04 22.41
N VAL A 421 -40.84 -10.24 23.19
CA VAL A 421 -41.35 -9.04 23.88
C VAL A 421 -41.85 -8.02 22.89
N ARG A 422 -41.16 -7.78 21.77
CA ARG A 422 -41.61 -6.86 20.71
C ARG A 422 -42.91 -7.32 20.04
N LEU A 423 -42.96 -8.61 19.66
CA LEU A 423 -44.17 -9.18 19.06
C LEU A 423 -45.38 -9.10 20.01
N ASN A 424 -45.18 -9.32 21.31
CA ASN A 424 -46.22 -9.19 22.29
C ASN A 424 -46.67 -7.75 22.52
N SER A 425 -45.77 -6.77 22.41
CA SER A 425 -46.09 -5.37 22.57
C SER A 425 -46.90 -4.75 21.42
N ILE A 426 -46.97 -5.43 20.29
CA ILE A 426 -47.68 -4.97 19.08
C ILE A 426 -48.98 -5.73 18.78
N LYS A 427 -49.27 -6.78 19.59
CA LYS A 427 -50.60 -7.42 19.57
C LYS A 427 -51.64 -6.50 20.18
#